data_a2617ade6a5ee58f11019680287724c6
#
_entry.id   a2617ade6a5ee58f11019680287724c6
#
_cell.length_a   1.000
_cell.length_b   1.000
_cell.length_c   1.000
_cell.angle_alpha   90.00
_cell.angle_beta   90.00
_cell.angle_gamma   90.00
#
_symmetry.space_group_name_H-M   'P 1'
#
loop_
_entity.id
_entity.type
_entity.pdbx_description
1 polymer ?
#
loop_
_entity_poly.entity_id
_entity_poly.type
_entity_poly.pdbx_seq_one_letter_code
_entity_poly.pdbx_strand_id
1 'polypeptide(L)'
;MKKLIVLALLIWGFPALPQMTKTLLNLDKNGVAIEGYDPVAFFTQGKPVKGNAQFQSSYKGATYYFASADDKGAFDANPAKYEPQFGGFCAYGVSQGHVAPIKIEATQIVNGRLLMQYDLDIKDKFNKDPQGNLAKADKNWPGLVDKKGR
;
A
#
# COMPACT_ATOMS: atom_id res chain seq x y z
N MET A 1 2.21 -60.81 -31.20
CA MET A 1 1.42 -59.94 -30.30
C MET A 1 2.41 -59.06 -29.52
N LYS A 2 2.61 -57.83 -29.95
CA LYS A 2 3.54 -56.87 -29.29
C LYS A 2 2.78 -56.14 -28.21
N LYS A 3 3.16 -56.35 -26.94
CA LYS A 3 2.58 -55.59 -25.80
C LYS A 3 3.25 -54.22 -25.72
N LEU A 4 2.46 -53.14 -25.96
CA LEU A 4 2.86 -51.77 -25.70
C LEU A 4 2.82 -51.56 -24.19
N ILE A 5 3.96 -51.28 -23.57
CA ILE A 5 4.06 -50.82 -22.20
C ILE A 5 3.94 -49.30 -22.27
N VAL A 6 2.80 -48.76 -21.80
CA VAL A 6 2.61 -47.30 -21.63
C VAL A 6 3.25 -46.93 -20.28
N LEU A 7 4.38 -46.23 -20.34
CA LEU A 7 5.05 -45.68 -19.16
C LEU A 7 4.35 -44.38 -18.76
N ALA A 8 3.51 -44.42 -17.72
CA ALA A 8 2.89 -43.26 -17.16
C ALA A 8 3.93 -42.48 -16.35
N LEU A 9 4.38 -41.35 -16.89
CA LEU A 9 5.21 -40.38 -16.18
C LEU A 9 4.34 -39.63 -15.14
N LEU A 10 4.46 -40.02 -13.89
CA LEU A 10 3.92 -39.27 -12.74
C LEU A 10 4.76 -38.01 -12.57
N ILE A 11 4.21 -36.87 -13.07
CA ILE A 11 4.77 -35.55 -12.80
C ILE A 11 4.41 -35.19 -11.36
N TRP A 12 5.35 -35.37 -10.46
CA TRP A 12 5.25 -34.86 -9.10
C TRP A 12 5.40 -33.32 -9.17
N GLY A 13 4.27 -32.61 -9.11
CA GLY A 13 4.27 -31.17 -8.94
C GLY A 13 4.86 -30.84 -7.57
N PHE A 14 6.05 -30.26 -7.54
CA PHE A 14 6.58 -29.66 -6.33
C PHE A 14 5.65 -28.50 -5.92
N PRO A 15 5.21 -28.43 -4.65
CA PRO A 15 4.52 -27.23 -4.19
C PRO A 15 5.47 -26.03 -4.34
N ALA A 16 5.07 -25.04 -5.10
CA ALA A 16 5.79 -23.78 -5.19
C ALA A 16 5.89 -23.19 -3.78
N LEU A 17 7.11 -23.01 -3.28
CA LEU A 17 7.33 -22.29 -2.03
C LEU A 17 6.71 -20.90 -2.16
N PRO A 18 5.99 -20.39 -1.13
CA PRO A 18 5.47 -19.04 -1.16
C PRO A 18 6.64 -18.06 -1.33
N GLN A 19 6.66 -17.39 -2.48
CA GLN A 19 7.66 -16.37 -2.75
C GLN A 19 7.35 -15.20 -1.82
N MET A 20 8.24 -14.97 -0.84
CA MET A 20 8.12 -13.81 0.04
C MET A 20 8.29 -12.55 -0.81
N THR A 21 7.17 -11.87 -1.09
CA THR A 21 7.20 -10.59 -1.78
C THR A 21 7.76 -9.54 -0.83
N LYS A 22 8.83 -8.87 -1.25
CA LYS A 22 9.39 -7.74 -0.51
C LYS A 22 8.33 -6.66 -0.35
N THR A 23 8.29 -6.05 0.83
CA THR A 23 7.44 -4.90 1.12
C THR A 23 8.30 -3.70 1.53
N LEU A 24 7.85 -2.51 1.19
CA LEU A 24 8.47 -1.25 1.60
C LEU A 24 7.35 -0.37 2.16
N LEU A 25 7.36 -0.19 3.49
CA LEU A 25 6.26 0.42 4.23
C LEU A 25 6.77 1.54 5.11
N ASN A 26 6.07 2.67 5.11
CA ASN A 26 6.28 3.79 6.01
C ASN A 26 5.46 3.58 7.29
N LEU A 27 6.07 2.95 8.27
CA LEU A 27 5.44 2.59 9.53
C LEU A 27 6.13 3.30 10.70
N ASP A 28 5.39 3.53 11.77
CA ASP A 28 5.98 3.94 13.04
C ASP A 28 6.76 2.78 13.72
N LYS A 29 7.35 3.05 14.88
CA LYS A 29 8.10 2.05 15.66
C LYS A 29 7.27 0.85 16.12
N ASN A 30 5.95 0.97 16.11
CA ASN A 30 5.01 -0.08 16.51
C ASN A 30 4.43 -0.82 15.30
N GLY A 31 4.85 -0.48 14.08
CA GLY A 31 4.33 -1.08 12.85
C GLY A 31 2.99 -0.49 12.38
N VAL A 32 2.63 0.69 12.88
CA VAL A 32 1.37 1.36 12.54
C VAL A 32 1.55 2.26 11.33
N ALA A 33 0.65 2.10 10.35
CA ALA A 33 0.63 2.88 9.13
C ALA A 33 -0.04 4.25 9.34
N ILE A 34 0.32 5.21 8.49
CA ILE A 34 -0.27 6.57 8.42
C ILE A 34 -0.50 7.21 9.79
N GLU A 35 0.49 7.06 10.68
CA GLU A 35 0.49 7.66 12.02
C GLU A 35 -0.75 7.30 12.86
N GLY A 36 -1.41 6.16 12.56
CA GLY A 36 -2.61 5.71 13.25
C GLY A 36 -3.89 6.46 12.88
N TYR A 37 -3.90 7.20 11.77
CA TYR A 37 -5.12 7.77 11.21
C TYR A 37 -5.91 6.72 10.42
N ASP A 38 -7.22 6.91 10.38
CA ASP A 38 -8.14 5.98 9.71
C ASP A 38 -8.07 6.14 8.19
N PRO A 39 -7.63 5.11 7.44
CA PRO A 39 -7.56 5.19 5.99
C PRO A 39 -8.92 5.30 5.31
N VAL A 40 -9.99 4.73 5.90
CA VAL A 40 -11.35 4.77 5.34
C VAL A 40 -11.93 6.16 5.45
N ALA A 41 -11.65 6.87 6.54
CA ALA A 41 -12.18 8.22 6.79
C ALA A 41 -11.73 9.24 5.73
N PHE A 42 -10.56 9.08 5.10
CA PHE A 42 -10.16 9.94 3.98
C PHE A 42 -11.12 9.84 2.80
N PHE A 43 -11.70 8.67 2.56
CA PHE A 43 -12.67 8.44 1.48
C PHE A 43 -14.09 8.84 1.86
N THR A 44 -14.49 8.60 3.10
CA THR A 44 -15.87 8.79 3.57
C THR A 44 -16.13 10.19 4.13
N GLN A 45 -15.12 10.82 4.74
CA GLN A 45 -15.23 12.12 5.39
C GLN A 45 -14.37 13.20 4.74
N GLY A 46 -13.44 12.84 3.85
CA GLY A 46 -12.57 13.78 3.14
C GLY A 46 -11.56 14.53 4.02
N LYS A 47 -11.28 14.03 5.22
CA LYS A 47 -10.38 14.65 6.20
C LYS A 47 -9.67 13.62 7.06
N PRO A 48 -8.52 13.98 7.67
CA PRO A 48 -7.88 13.12 8.67
C PRO A 48 -8.78 12.88 9.87
N VAL A 49 -8.94 11.62 10.24
CA VAL A 49 -9.63 11.20 11.47
C VAL A 49 -8.73 10.23 12.20
N LYS A 50 -8.44 10.50 13.47
CA LYS A 50 -7.58 9.63 14.27
C LYS A 50 -8.27 8.30 14.51
N GLY A 51 -7.58 7.19 14.23
CA GLY A 51 -8.02 5.86 14.58
C GLY A 51 -7.81 5.53 16.05
N ASN A 52 -8.42 4.42 16.47
CA ASN A 52 -8.31 3.88 17.82
C ASN A 52 -7.74 2.45 17.73
N ALA A 53 -6.80 2.11 18.57
CA ALA A 53 -6.19 0.78 18.61
C ALA A 53 -7.19 -0.35 18.94
N GLN A 54 -8.36 -0.05 19.49
CA GLN A 54 -9.44 -1.02 19.67
C GLN A 54 -10.01 -1.53 18.34
N PHE A 55 -9.95 -0.70 17.29
CA PHE A 55 -10.38 -1.04 15.95
C PHE A 55 -9.16 -1.09 15.04
N GLN A 56 -8.54 -2.25 14.91
CA GLN A 56 -7.32 -2.41 14.13
C GLN A 56 -7.38 -3.63 13.21
N SER A 57 -6.67 -3.56 12.12
CA SER A 57 -6.45 -4.66 11.19
C SER A 57 -5.00 -4.71 10.74
N SER A 58 -4.51 -5.92 10.48
CA SER A 58 -3.19 -6.12 9.87
C SER A 58 -3.36 -6.44 8.39
N TYR A 59 -2.59 -5.75 7.54
CA TYR A 59 -2.60 -5.97 6.10
C TYR A 59 -1.22 -5.74 5.50
N LYS A 60 -0.70 -6.71 4.77
CA LYS A 60 0.64 -6.69 4.13
C LYS A 60 1.79 -6.29 5.06
N GLY A 61 1.70 -6.63 6.35
CA GLY A 61 2.72 -6.30 7.34
C GLY A 61 2.57 -4.94 8.02
N ALA A 62 1.53 -4.19 7.72
CA ALA A 62 1.18 -2.94 8.39
C ALA A 62 -0.03 -3.12 9.31
N THR A 63 -0.05 -2.39 10.43
CA THR A 63 -1.22 -2.27 11.30
C THR A 63 -1.94 -0.97 10.99
N TYR A 64 -3.25 -1.06 10.78
CA TYR A 64 -4.13 0.09 10.53
C TYR A 64 -5.08 0.28 11.70
N TYR A 65 -5.29 1.52 12.13
CA TYR A 65 -6.26 1.91 13.13
C TYR A 65 -7.47 2.57 12.49
N PHE A 66 -8.65 2.32 13.02
CA PHE A 66 -9.92 2.85 12.53
C PHE A 66 -10.64 3.62 13.63
N ALA A 67 -11.44 4.60 13.23
CA ALA A 67 -12.24 5.39 14.16
C ALA A 67 -13.49 4.65 14.65
N SER A 68 -13.91 3.61 13.91
CA SER A 68 -15.13 2.84 14.19
C SER A 68 -15.00 1.38 13.75
N ALA A 69 -15.92 0.54 14.27
CA ALA A 69 -16.07 -0.83 13.81
C ALA A 69 -16.53 -0.89 12.34
N ASP A 70 -17.34 0.07 11.89
CA ASP A 70 -17.82 0.13 10.51
C ASP A 70 -16.68 0.42 9.54
N ASP A 71 -15.79 1.37 9.85
CA ASP A 71 -14.61 1.66 9.02
C ASP A 71 -13.65 0.47 8.97
N LYS A 72 -13.43 -0.19 10.11
CA LYS A 72 -12.66 -1.43 10.15
C LYS A 72 -13.28 -2.50 9.23
N GLY A 73 -14.59 -2.70 9.32
CA GLY A 73 -15.32 -3.66 8.48
C GLY A 73 -15.21 -3.32 6.98
N ALA A 74 -15.31 -2.05 6.61
CA ALA A 74 -15.13 -1.59 5.23
C ALA A 74 -13.72 -1.87 4.71
N PHE A 75 -12.69 -1.62 5.53
CA PHE A 75 -11.30 -1.93 5.20
C PHE A 75 -11.10 -3.43 5.02
N ASP A 76 -11.55 -4.25 5.98
CA ASP A 76 -11.37 -5.70 5.95
C ASP A 76 -12.03 -6.34 4.72
N ALA A 77 -13.16 -5.77 4.25
CA ALA A 77 -13.85 -6.23 3.06
C ALA A 77 -13.08 -5.90 1.75
N ASN A 78 -12.34 -4.79 1.71
CA ASN A 78 -11.57 -4.39 0.53
C ASN A 78 -10.35 -3.52 0.92
N PRO A 79 -9.32 -4.10 1.53
CA PRO A 79 -8.17 -3.34 2.00
C PRO A 79 -7.38 -2.65 0.87
N ALA A 80 -7.33 -3.25 -0.32
CA ALA A 80 -6.64 -2.68 -1.47
C ALA A 80 -7.23 -1.32 -1.92
N LYS A 81 -8.53 -1.09 -1.68
CA LYS A 81 -9.18 0.19 -1.95
C LYS A 81 -8.67 1.31 -1.05
N TYR A 82 -8.42 1.00 0.22
CA TYR A 82 -8.18 1.97 1.29
C TYR A 82 -6.72 2.09 1.70
N GLU A 83 -5.86 1.12 1.33
CA GLU A 83 -4.44 1.20 1.67
C GLU A 83 -3.80 2.45 1.05
N PRO A 84 -2.88 3.14 1.77
CA PRO A 84 -2.11 4.21 1.18
C PRO A 84 -1.19 3.65 0.10
N GLN A 85 -1.12 4.33 -1.02
CA GLN A 85 -0.26 3.95 -2.14
C GLN A 85 1.21 4.12 -1.79
N PHE A 86 2.08 3.43 -2.50
CA PHE A 86 3.53 3.54 -2.33
C PHE A 86 3.98 3.28 -0.87
N GLY A 87 3.37 2.29 -0.24
CA GLY A 87 3.69 1.93 1.14
C GLY A 87 3.43 3.03 2.17
N GLY A 88 2.67 4.08 1.83
CA GLY A 88 2.42 5.23 2.68
C GLY A 88 3.55 6.28 2.68
N PHE A 89 4.52 6.18 1.75
CA PHE A 89 5.52 7.22 1.52
C PHE A 89 4.98 8.36 0.65
N CYS A 90 5.70 9.49 0.63
CA CYS A 90 5.35 10.64 -0.19
C CYS A 90 5.30 10.27 -1.69
N ALA A 91 4.11 10.42 -2.30
CA ALA A 91 3.90 10.07 -3.71
C ALA A 91 4.75 10.92 -4.66
N TYR A 92 4.95 12.21 -4.36
CA TYR A 92 5.85 13.06 -5.16
C TYR A 92 7.29 12.59 -5.06
N GLY A 93 7.77 12.24 -3.84
CA GLY A 93 9.10 11.66 -3.66
C GLY A 93 9.30 10.40 -4.51
N VAL A 94 8.33 9.50 -4.50
CA VAL A 94 8.35 8.28 -5.33
C VAL A 94 8.37 8.63 -6.83
N SER A 95 7.62 9.63 -7.26
CA SER A 95 7.67 10.11 -8.66
C SER A 95 9.04 10.65 -9.06
N GLN A 96 9.84 11.11 -8.09
CA GLN A 96 11.23 11.57 -8.27
C GLN A 96 12.28 10.47 -8.02
N GLY A 97 11.84 9.23 -7.75
CA GLY A 97 12.72 8.07 -7.59
C GLY A 97 13.28 7.85 -6.18
N HIS A 98 12.68 8.43 -5.16
CA HIS A 98 13.08 8.23 -3.77
C HIS A 98 11.88 8.14 -2.83
N VAL A 99 12.09 7.63 -1.61
CA VAL A 99 11.10 7.65 -0.54
C VAL A 99 11.33 8.86 0.36
N ALA A 100 10.23 9.43 0.85
CA ALA A 100 10.25 10.53 1.81
C ALA A 100 9.13 10.36 2.84
N PRO A 101 9.29 10.90 4.06
CA PRO A 101 8.23 10.89 5.07
C PRO A 101 7.03 11.72 4.63
N ILE A 102 5.99 11.74 5.44
CA ILE A 102 4.72 12.39 5.12
C ILE A 102 4.26 13.31 6.27
N LYS A 103 3.34 14.19 5.94
CA LYS A 103 2.48 14.86 6.91
C LYS A 103 1.03 14.57 6.59
N ILE A 104 0.28 14.24 7.61
CA ILE A 104 -1.09 13.74 7.46
C ILE A 104 -2.03 14.76 6.83
N GLU A 105 -1.83 16.05 7.09
CA GLU A 105 -2.59 17.15 6.49
C GLU A 105 -2.40 17.30 4.98
N ALA A 106 -1.32 16.73 4.43
CA ALA A 106 -1.02 16.77 3.01
C ALA A 106 -1.57 15.56 2.23
N THR A 107 -2.36 14.72 2.87
CA THR A 107 -3.02 13.57 2.24
C THR A 107 -4.03 14.02 1.17
N GLN A 108 -4.18 13.21 0.13
CA GLN A 108 -5.18 13.44 -0.92
C GLN A 108 -5.60 12.14 -1.60
N ILE A 109 -6.75 12.18 -2.27
CA ILE A 109 -7.21 11.08 -3.13
C ILE A 109 -7.12 11.54 -4.58
N VAL A 110 -6.42 10.75 -5.40
CA VAL A 110 -6.30 10.98 -6.84
C VAL A 110 -6.66 9.68 -7.55
N ASN A 111 -7.62 9.74 -8.48
CA ASN A 111 -8.13 8.57 -9.21
C ASN A 111 -8.57 7.42 -8.26
N GLY A 112 -9.21 7.74 -7.14
CA GLY A 112 -9.64 6.76 -6.15
C GLY A 112 -8.50 6.13 -5.32
N ARG A 113 -7.29 6.68 -5.38
CA ARG A 113 -6.09 6.18 -4.69
C ARG A 113 -5.70 7.14 -3.57
N LEU A 114 -5.44 6.60 -2.39
CA LEU A 114 -5.00 7.37 -1.22
C LEU A 114 -3.50 7.67 -1.34
N LEU A 115 -3.16 8.93 -1.53
CA LEU A 115 -1.80 9.42 -1.67
C LEU A 115 -1.38 10.24 -0.46
N MET A 116 -0.20 9.93 0.07
CA MET A 116 0.45 10.70 1.12
C MET A 116 1.45 11.65 0.48
N GLN A 117 1.64 12.85 1.05
CA GLN A 117 2.63 13.82 0.60
C GLN A 117 3.48 14.33 1.78
N TYR A 118 4.67 14.82 1.49
CA TYR A 118 5.61 15.31 2.49
C TYR A 118 5.07 16.52 3.26
N ASP A 119 4.48 17.47 2.54
CA ASP A 119 3.80 18.66 3.08
C ASP A 119 2.85 19.26 2.01
N LEU A 120 2.21 20.38 2.36
CA LEU A 120 1.27 21.05 1.45
C LEU A 120 1.96 21.63 0.21
N ASP A 121 3.20 22.13 0.33
CA ASP A 121 3.95 22.66 -0.82
C ASP A 121 4.28 21.54 -1.81
N ILE A 122 4.64 20.38 -1.31
CA ILE A 122 4.90 19.18 -2.13
C ILE A 122 3.60 18.64 -2.74
N LYS A 123 2.50 18.70 -2.02
CA LYS A 123 1.17 18.37 -2.56
C LYS A 123 0.81 19.30 -3.72
N ASP A 124 1.06 20.59 -3.60
CA ASP A 124 0.84 21.56 -4.67
C ASP A 124 1.74 21.28 -5.89
N LYS A 125 3.00 20.90 -5.66
CA LYS A 125 3.91 20.48 -6.75
C LYS A 125 3.41 19.23 -7.46
N PHE A 126 2.95 18.23 -6.71
CA PHE A 126 2.35 17.03 -7.29
C PHE A 126 1.13 17.37 -8.16
N ASN A 127 0.29 18.30 -7.69
CA ASN A 127 -0.96 18.69 -8.33
C ASN A 127 -0.79 19.60 -9.58
N LYS A 128 0.42 20.03 -9.90
CA LYS A 128 0.71 20.69 -11.19
C LYS A 128 0.57 19.75 -12.38
N ASP A 129 0.87 18.47 -12.18
CA ASP A 129 0.68 17.39 -13.17
C ASP A 129 0.39 16.07 -12.43
N PRO A 130 -0.82 15.90 -11.85
CA PRO A 130 -1.12 14.75 -11.01
C PRO A 130 -1.06 13.43 -11.77
N GLN A 131 -1.50 13.40 -13.02
CA GLN A 131 -1.48 12.17 -13.83
C GLN A 131 -0.05 11.78 -14.24
N GLY A 132 0.76 12.74 -14.67
CA GLY A 132 2.15 12.50 -15.00
C GLY A 132 3.00 12.08 -13.78
N ASN A 133 2.79 12.73 -12.63
CA ASN A 133 3.49 12.38 -11.40
C ASN A 133 3.06 11.00 -10.87
N LEU A 134 1.77 10.66 -10.97
CA LEU A 134 1.27 9.34 -10.58
C LEU A 134 1.86 8.24 -11.46
N ALA A 135 1.91 8.45 -12.79
CA ALA A 135 2.51 7.50 -13.72
C ALA A 135 4.02 7.29 -13.46
N LYS A 136 4.76 8.37 -13.16
CA LYS A 136 6.17 8.28 -12.77
C LYS A 136 6.35 7.51 -11.47
N ALA A 137 5.50 7.76 -10.47
CA ALA A 137 5.53 7.05 -9.19
C ALA A 137 5.27 5.56 -9.39
N ASP A 138 4.25 5.19 -10.17
CA ASP A 138 3.96 3.79 -10.49
C ASP A 138 5.13 3.09 -11.18
N LYS A 139 5.82 3.79 -12.11
CA LYS A 139 6.99 3.26 -12.81
C LYS A 139 8.19 3.06 -11.87
N ASN A 140 8.41 3.98 -10.93
CA ASN A 140 9.56 3.94 -10.04
C ASN A 140 9.39 2.99 -8.86
N TRP A 141 8.15 2.77 -8.41
CA TRP A 141 7.85 2.05 -7.17
C TRP A 141 8.43 0.64 -7.10
N PRO A 142 8.31 -0.23 -8.13
CA PRO A 142 8.88 -1.59 -8.07
C PRO A 142 10.39 -1.58 -7.80
N GLY A 143 11.13 -0.70 -8.45
CA GLY A 143 12.58 -0.57 -8.25
C GLY A 143 12.97 -0.06 -6.85
N LEU A 144 12.13 0.77 -6.23
CA LEU A 144 12.33 1.20 -4.84
C LEU A 144 12.07 0.06 -3.86
N VAL A 145 11.03 -0.74 -4.10
CA VAL A 145 10.73 -1.94 -3.30
C VAL A 145 11.87 -2.95 -3.41
N ASP A 146 12.39 -3.21 -4.61
CA ASP A 146 13.50 -4.14 -4.81
C ASP A 146 14.78 -3.73 -4.06
N LYS A 147 15.08 -2.43 -4.04
CA LYS A 147 16.29 -1.88 -3.42
C LYS A 147 16.19 -1.72 -1.91
N LYS A 148 15.03 -1.37 -1.38
CA LYS A 148 14.85 -0.93 0.00
C LYS A 148 13.86 -1.80 0.80
N GLY A 149 13.05 -2.63 0.13
CA GLY A 149 12.06 -3.51 0.74
C GLY A 149 12.70 -4.65 1.55
N ARG A 150 11.92 -5.16 2.48
CA ARG A 150 12.29 -6.27 3.37
C ARG A 150 11.30 -7.42 3.22
#